data_0dfe668e2770b3879cc235fe9d0c3dc7
#
_entry.id   0dfe668e2770b3879cc235fe9d0c3dc7
#
_cell.length_a   1.000
_cell.length_b   1.000
_cell.length_c   1.000
_cell.angle_alpha   90.00
_cell.angle_beta   90.00
_cell.angle_gamma   90.00
#
_symmetry.space_group_name_H-M   'P 1'
#
loop_
_entity.id
_entity.type
_entity.pdbx_description
1 polymer ?
#
loop_
_entity_poly.entity_id
_entity_poly.type
_entity_poly.pdbx_seq_one_letter_code
_entity_poly.pdbx_strand_id
1 'polypeptide(L)'
;EEGNIEVSGDKVIVTPLSYDQAFRNPMMGWRDVFSVGLDPIPANYPLPYGSVYKEYIPWDRIENVKTDGVEKVIAYSNHRWEGIEKKNIKVIPRVYIHWMGTPAVSDPDRLDGIRFPSDIAYTQEPGTPYPMIGGYFDPTFQDRVKALVEKIGKAWDNDPRVAYIEMGIIGQWGEQHSPMIGTYWKPHDADVHEANKTWIPGIEKTLGDAFTAAFKNKKVMVRYAYDFKDYEFGYYWDSWGIAEEDVRGYEEMMKMGNRWKVQPIGGEICWNWGDFSRYSS
;
A
#
# COMPACT_ATOMS: atom_id res chain seq x y z
N GLU A 1 29.91 -25.41 -13.06
CA GLU A 1 29.29 -25.32 -14.41
C GLU A 1 29.07 -23.86 -14.71
N GLU A 2 29.50 -23.38 -15.85
CA GLU A 2 29.26 -22.01 -16.30
C GLU A 2 27.91 -21.96 -17.02
N GLY A 3 27.09 -20.95 -16.73
CA GLY A 3 25.87 -20.68 -17.47
C GLY A 3 26.18 -20.36 -18.92
N ASN A 4 25.35 -20.78 -19.84
CA ASN A 4 25.58 -20.57 -21.28
C ASN A 4 24.50 -19.67 -21.85
N ILE A 5 24.91 -18.75 -22.72
CA ILE A 5 24.03 -17.92 -23.54
C ILE A 5 24.35 -18.19 -25.01
N GLU A 6 23.39 -18.72 -25.72
CA GLU A 6 23.50 -18.99 -27.16
C GLU A 6 22.56 -18.06 -27.90
N VAL A 7 23.07 -17.45 -28.97
CA VAL A 7 22.27 -16.63 -29.89
C VAL A 7 22.17 -17.35 -31.21
N SER A 8 20.98 -17.70 -31.64
CA SER A 8 20.69 -18.36 -32.91
C SER A 8 19.56 -17.64 -33.64
N GLY A 9 19.89 -16.82 -34.62
CA GLY A 9 18.96 -15.97 -35.32
C GLY A 9 18.26 -15.00 -34.35
N ASP A 10 16.95 -15.00 -34.36
CA ASP A 10 16.11 -14.16 -33.46
C ASP A 10 15.87 -14.78 -32.07
N LYS A 11 16.53 -15.87 -31.73
CA LYS A 11 16.39 -16.57 -30.45
C LYS A 11 17.61 -16.41 -29.60
N VAL A 12 17.41 -16.07 -28.36
CA VAL A 12 18.41 -16.13 -27.29
C VAL A 12 18.03 -17.31 -26.38
N ILE A 13 18.92 -18.28 -26.29
CA ILE A 13 18.76 -19.41 -25.40
C ILE A 13 19.67 -19.17 -24.20
N VAL A 14 19.06 -19.07 -23.02
CA VAL A 14 19.79 -18.93 -21.75
C VAL A 14 19.66 -20.22 -20.97
N THR A 15 20.78 -20.84 -20.69
CA THR A 15 20.85 -21.97 -19.75
C THR A 15 21.30 -21.42 -18.40
N PRO A 16 20.39 -21.23 -17.45
CA PRO A 16 20.74 -20.67 -16.14
C PRO A 16 21.58 -21.69 -15.34
N LEU A 17 22.49 -21.16 -14.54
CA LEU A 17 23.15 -21.96 -13.53
C LEU A 17 22.15 -22.39 -12.45
N SER A 18 22.33 -23.61 -11.96
CA SER A 18 21.71 -24.00 -10.71
C SER A 18 22.34 -23.21 -9.57
N TYR A 19 21.51 -22.58 -8.76
CA TYR A 19 21.94 -21.81 -7.60
C TYR A 19 21.20 -22.37 -6.36
N ASP A 20 21.95 -22.91 -5.44
CA ASP A 20 21.45 -23.60 -4.25
C ASP A 20 21.39 -22.72 -3.00
N GLN A 21 21.80 -21.46 -3.13
CA GLN A 21 21.75 -20.49 -2.06
C GLN A 21 20.51 -19.59 -2.17
N ALA A 22 20.01 -19.15 -1.03
CA ALA A 22 18.99 -18.12 -1.01
C ALA A 22 19.56 -16.79 -1.53
N PHE A 23 18.92 -16.19 -2.52
CA PHE A 23 19.29 -14.87 -3.01
C PHE A 23 18.10 -13.90 -2.95
N ARG A 24 18.43 -12.63 -2.83
CA ARG A 24 17.41 -11.58 -2.83
C ARG A 24 16.91 -11.36 -4.25
N ASN A 25 15.64 -11.66 -4.47
CA ASN A 25 15.00 -11.40 -5.74
C ASN A 25 14.44 -9.96 -5.74
N PRO A 26 14.89 -9.08 -6.64
CA PRO A 26 14.44 -7.70 -6.65
C PRO A 26 12.93 -7.58 -6.82
N MET A 27 12.30 -6.74 -6.00
CA MET A 27 10.88 -6.41 -6.06
C MET A 27 9.92 -7.59 -5.83
N MET A 28 10.42 -8.67 -5.24
CA MET A 28 9.64 -9.88 -4.92
C MET A 28 9.98 -10.39 -3.52
N GLY A 29 9.14 -11.28 -3.01
CA GLY A 29 9.32 -11.93 -1.72
C GLY A 29 8.65 -11.17 -0.58
N TRP A 30 9.07 -11.50 0.63
CA TRP A 30 8.54 -10.90 1.85
C TRP A 30 8.93 -9.43 1.94
N ARG A 31 8.00 -8.61 2.41
CA ARG A 31 8.24 -7.21 2.73
C ARG A 31 8.23 -7.01 4.24
N ASP A 32 9.14 -6.18 4.72
CA ASP A 32 9.12 -5.70 6.09
C ASP A 32 8.16 -4.50 6.20
N VAL A 33 7.43 -4.43 7.30
CA VAL A 33 6.47 -3.34 7.58
C VAL A 33 7.02 -2.35 8.61
N PHE A 34 7.96 -2.78 9.45
CA PHE A 34 8.28 -2.04 10.67
C PHE A 34 9.68 -1.42 10.71
N SER A 35 10.58 -1.94 9.93
CA SER A 35 11.90 -1.36 9.83
C SER A 35 12.35 -1.40 8.39
N VAL A 36 13.09 -0.40 8.01
CA VAL A 36 13.75 -0.40 6.71
C VAL A 36 14.89 -1.42 6.69
N GLY A 37 14.95 -2.28 7.72
CA GLY A 37 16.06 -3.22 7.87
C GLY A 37 17.38 -2.46 7.81
N LEU A 38 17.44 -1.28 8.45
CA LEU A 38 18.64 -0.45 8.50
C LEU A 38 19.71 -1.09 9.35
N ASP A 39 19.31 -1.98 10.25
CA ASP A 39 20.28 -2.81 10.95
C ASP A 39 20.89 -3.82 9.98
N PRO A 40 22.18 -4.06 10.09
CA PRO A 40 22.80 -5.07 9.24
C PRO A 40 22.13 -6.42 9.48
N ILE A 41 21.62 -7.03 8.41
CA ILE A 41 21.11 -8.39 8.48
C ILE A 41 22.28 -9.27 8.93
N PRO A 42 22.12 -10.09 9.99
CA PRO A 42 23.19 -10.95 10.45
C PRO A 42 23.74 -11.79 9.29
N ALA A 43 25.06 -11.90 9.19
CA ALA A 43 25.71 -12.64 8.11
C ALA A 43 25.29 -14.12 8.04
N ASN A 44 24.78 -14.66 9.15
CA ASN A 44 24.27 -16.01 9.29
C ASN A 44 22.75 -16.12 9.22
N TYR A 45 22.05 -15.08 8.73
CA TYR A 45 20.60 -15.15 8.59
C TYR A 45 20.22 -16.21 7.56
N PRO A 46 19.50 -17.27 7.96
CA PRO A 46 19.36 -18.47 7.12
C PRO A 46 18.30 -18.33 6.01
N LEU A 47 17.53 -17.25 6.03
CA LEU A 47 16.40 -17.05 5.11
C LEU A 47 16.66 -15.89 4.17
N PRO A 48 16.13 -15.94 2.94
CA PRO A 48 16.14 -14.79 2.08
C PRO A 48 15.30 -13.67 2.71
N TYR A 49 15.92 -12.56 2.96
CA TYR A 49 15.22 -11.37 3.45
C TYR A 49 14.58 -10.60 2.31
N GLY A 50 13.53 -9.85 2.63
CA GLY A 50 12.76 -9.10 1.63
C GLY A 50 13.60 -8.08 0.86
N SER A 51 13.24 -7.87 -0.39
CA SER A 51 13.78 -6.82 -1.24
C SER A 51 12.87 -5.61 -1.35
N VAL A 52 11.73 -5.67 -0.70
CA VAL A 52 10.73 -4.59 -0.64
C VAL A 52 10.36 -4.29 0.81
N TYR A 53 10.03 -3.04 1.05
CA TYR A 53 9.63 -2.50 2.34
C TYR A 53 8.33 -1.71 2.18
N LYS A 54 7.36 -1.91 3.06
CA LYS A 54 6.14 -1.13 3.08
C LYS A 54 6.27 0.05 4.03
N GLU A 55 6.01 1.23 3.53
CA GLU A 55 5.99 2.46 4.31
C GLU A 55 4.57 2.99 4.45
N TYR A 56 4.08 3.10 5.67
CA TYR A 56 2.85 3.81 6.00
C TYR A 56 3.15 5.28 6.28
N ILE A 57 2.53 6.17 5.53
CA ILE A 57 2.83 7.60 5.54
C ILE A 57 1.59 8.37 5.97
N PRO A 58 1.61 9.05 7.14
CA PRO A 58 0.51 9.94 7.52
C PRO A 58 0.41 11.13 6.55
N TRP A 59 -0.79 11.45 6.07
CA TRP A 59 -0.96 12.54 5.11
C TRP A 59 -0.38 13.86 5.62
N ASP A 60 -0.69 14.26 6.85
CA ASP A 60 -0.25 15.54 7.42
C ASP A 60 1.29 15.68 7.54
N ARG A 61 2.04 14.60 7.42
CA ARG A 61 3.51 14.62 7.40
C ARG A 61 4.09 15.04 6.07
N ILE A 62 3.41 14.71 4.99
CA ILE A 62 3.85 15.04 3.63
C ILE A 62 3.11 16.23 3.02
N GLU A 63 1.95 16.56 3.55
CA GLU A 63 1.17 17.74 3.21
C GLU A 63 0.25 18.06 4.38
N ASN A 64 0.48 19.16 5.10
CA ASN A 64 -0.36 19.57 6.22
C ASN A 64 -1.28 20.74 5.90
N VAL A 65 -0.95 21.52 4.88
CA VAL A 65 -1.79 22.59 4.34
C VAL A 65 -1.74 22.58 2.82
N LYS A 66 -2.76 23.10 2.18
CA LYS A 66 -2.89 23.13 0.70
C LYS A 66 -1.66 23.73 0.00
N THR A 67 -1.01 24.67 0.65
CA THR A 67 0.15 25.39 0.11
C THR A 67 1.47 24.66 0.27
N ASP A 68 1.52 23.55 1.03
CA ASP A 68 2.71 22.71 1.08
C ASP A 68 3.02 22.17 -0.32
N GLY A 69 4.26 22.30 -0.76
CA GLY A 69 4.69 21.89 -2.08
C GLY A 69 5.23 20.46 -2.13
N VAL A 70 5.64 20.03 -3.31
CA VAL A 70 6.21 18.70 -3.55
C VAL A 70 7.51 18.48 -2.78
N GLU A 71 8.25 19.55 -2.47
CA GLU A 71 9.50 19.51 -1.70
C GLU A 71 9.31 18.90 -0.30
N LYS A 72 8.13 19.05 0.30
CA LYS A 72 7.83 18.43 1.60
C LYS A 72 7.72 16.91 1.48
N VAL A 73 7.08 16.41 0.41
CA VAL A 73 7.03 14.98 0.09
C VAL A 73 8.44 14.42 -0.14
N ILE A 74 9.25 15.13 -0.93
CA ILE A 74 10.63 14.73 -1.23
C ILE A 74 11.49 14.72 0.03
N ALA A 75 11.39 15.74 0.87
CA ALA A 75 12.15 15.82 2.11
C ALA A 75 11.80 14.67 3.06
N TYR A 76 10.50 14.36 3.21
CA TYR A 76 10.05 13.23 4.00
C TYR A 76 10.61 11.91 3.46
N SER A 77 10.48 11.68 2.16
CA SER A 77 10.98 10.47 1.51
C SER A 77 12.49 10.32 1.65
N ASN A 78 13.24 11.39 1.49
CA ASN A 78 14.70 11.37 1.64
C ASN A 78 15.14 11.04 3.07
N HIS A 79 14.41 11.56 4.06
CA HIS A 79 14.67 11.26 5.46
C HIS A 79 14.35 9.80 5.79
N ARG A 80 13.17 9.33 5.38
CA ARG A 80 12.69 7.98 5.73
C ARG A 80 13.39 6.86 4.98
N TRP A 81 13.80 7.12 3.76
CA TRP A 81 14.37 6.10 2.86
C TRP A 81 15.88 6.26 2.67
N GLU A 82 16.53 6.97 3.57
CA GLU A 82 17.98 7.16 3.51
C GLU A 82 18.72 5.82 3.55
N GLY A 83 19.56 5.58 2.55
CA GLY A 83 20.46 4.42 2.51
C GLY A 83 19.83 3.10 2.08
N ILE A 84 18.53 3.04 1.75
CA ILE A 84 17.89 1.79 1.29
C ILE A 84 18.48 1.26 -0.01
N GLU A 85 19.00 2.16 -0.87
CA GLU A 85 19.66 1.80 -2.13
C GLU A 85 20.90 0.92 -1.89
N LYS A 86 21.66 1.23 -0.83
CA LYS A 86 22.85 0.46 -0.45
C LYS A 86 22.52 -0.96 -0.02
N LYS A 87 21.26 -1.19 0.36
CA LYS A 87 20.76 -2.51 0.78
C LYS A 87 20.00 -3.23 -0.33
N ASN A 88 19.90 -2.61 -1.50
CA ASN A 88 19.08 -3.12 -2.62
C ASN A 88 17.63 -3.41 -2.20
N ILE A 89 17.04 -2.49 -1.42
CA ILE A 89 15.65 -2.53 -0.98
C ILE A 89 14.87 -1.44 -1.73
N LYS A 90 13.65 -1.74 -2.09
CA LYS A 90 12.69 -0.78 -2.67
C LYS A 90 11.53 -0.55 -1.70
N VAL A 91 10.92 0.61 -1.80
CA VAL A 91 9.79 1.01 -0.96
C VAL A 91 8.48 0.82 -1.71
N ILE A 92 7.45 0.43 -0.97
CA ILE A 92 6.05 0.47 -1.38
C ILE A 92 5.33 1.43 -0.44
N PRO A 93 5.19 2.72 -0.79
CA PRO A 93 4.53 3.70 0.06
C PRO A 93 3.01 3.56 0.00
N ARG A 94 2.38 3.76 1.16
CA ARG A 94 0.93 3.87 1.34
C ARG A 94 0.64 5.08 2.21
N VAL A 95 -0.04 6.08 1.67
CA VAL A 95 -0.55 7.21 2.46
C VAL A 95 -1.79 6.80 3.22
N TYR A 96 -1.93 7.24 4.46
CA TYR A 96 -3.13 6.99 5.28
C TYR A 96 -3.60 8.27 5.99
N ILE A 97 -4.88 8.28 6.35
CA ILE A 97 -5.52 9.33 7.14
C ILE A 97 -5.84 8.83 8.54
N HIS A 98 -6.17 7.55 8.67
CA HIS A 98 -6.66 7.02 9.93
C HIS A 98 -5.87 5.77 10.33
N TRP A 99 -5.35 5.80 11.56
CA TRP A 99 -4.70 4.65 12.20
C TRP A 99 -5.44 4.31 13.49
N MET A 100 -5.98 3.08 13.58
CA MET A 100 -6.60 2.59 14.80
C MET A 100 -5.59 1.85 15.67
N GLY A 101 -5.75 2.05 16.96
CA GLY A 101 -4.97 1.39 17.98
C GLY A 101 -3.70 2.15 18.34
N THR A 102 -3.08 1.73 19.41
CA THR A 102 -1.76 2.23 19.79
C THR A 102 -0.74 1.62 18.85
N PRO A 103 0.12 2.41 18.20
CA PRO A 103 1.18 1.84 17.42
C PRO A 103 2.01 0.91 18.30
N ALA A 104 2.09 -0.34 17.90
CA ALA A 104 2.87 -1.34 18.63
C ALA A 104 4.38 -1.08 18.57
N VAL A 105 4.80 -0.02 17.88
CA VAL A 105 6.19 0.27 17.58
C VAL A 105 6.50 1.71 17.88
N SER A 106 7.61 1.95 18.49
CA SER A 106 8.20 3.26 18.77
C SER A 106 8.72 3.98 17.50
N ASP A 107 7.91 4.01 16.43
CA ASP A 107 8.24 4.81 15.27
C ASP A 107 7.65 6.22 15.46
N PRO A 108 8.46 7.25 15.69
CA PRO A 108 7.98 8.62 15.96
C PRO A 108 7.26 9.23 14.75
N ASP A 109 7.45 8.68 13.56
CA ASP A 109 6.82 9.16 12.33
C ASP A 109 5.55 8.39 12.00
N ARG A 110 5.28 7.28 12.71
CA ARG A 110 4.09 6.48 12.57
C ARG A 110 3.10 6.83 13.67
N LEU A 111 2.16 7.68 13.34
CA LEU A 111 1.25 8.28 14.29
C LEU A 111 -0.13 7.63 14.22
N ASP A 112 -0.67 7.28 15.38
CA ASP A 112 -2.05 6.85 15.52
C ASP A 112 -3.03 8.02 15.41
N GLY A 113 -4.31 7.68 15.41
CA GLY A 113 -5.40 8.64 15.33
C GLY A 113 -5.70 9.11 13.91
N ILE A 114 -6.25 10.31 13.82
CA ILE A 114 -6.72 10.92 12.58
C ILE A 114 -5.67 11.90 12.07
N ARG A 115 -5.27 11.71 10.82
CA ARG A 115 -4.14 12.40 10.19
C ARG A 115 -4.55 13.20 8.97
N PHE A 116 -5.71 13.88 9.01
CA PHE A 116 -6.04 14.88 8.01
C PHE A 116 -5.07 16.07 8.07
N PRO A 117 -4.78 16.69 6.94
CA PRO A 117 -4.15 18.01 6.93
C PRO A 117 -4.91 19.01 7.80
N SER A 118 -4.21 19.94 8.41
CA SER A 118 -4.78 20.88 9.38
C SER A 118 -5.84 21.84 8.80
N ASP A 119 -5.93 21.93 7.50
CA ASP A 119 -6.91 22.73 6.76
C ASP A 119 -8.14 21.92 6.28
N ILE A 120 -8.25 20.66 6.68
CA ILE A 120 -9.47 19.84 6.50
C ILE A 120 -10.15 19.70 7.85
N ALA A 121 -11.32 20.31 7.98
CA ALA A 121 -12.10 20.21 9.20
C ALA A 121 -12.72 18.83 9.37
N TYR A 122 -12.60 18.27 10.56
CA TYR A 122 -13.29 17.03 10.94
C TYR A 122 -13.67 17.08 12.40
N THR A 123 -14.65 16.27 12.80
CA THR A 123 -15.01 16.06 14.18
C THR A 123 -14.83 14.60 14.56
N GLN A 124 -14.30 14.38 15.77
CA GLN A 124 -14.22 13.06 16.36
C GLN A 124 -15.39 12.86 17.31
N GLU A 125 -16.17 11.79 17.12
CA GLU A 125 -17.21 11.45 18.10
C GLU A 125 -16.57 10.93 19.38
N PRO A 126 -16.89 11.53 20.55
CA PRO A 126 -16.37 11.07 21.84
C PRO A 126 -16.77 9.62 22.13
N GLY A 127 -15.83 8.82 22.60
CA GLY A 127 -16.09 7.46 23.07
C GLY A 127 -16.21 6.39 22.00
N THR A 128 -15.98 6.74 20.72
CA THR A 128 -15.86 5.74 19.66
C THR A 128 -14.39 5.61 19.23
N PRO A 129 -13.91 4.39 18.96
CA PRO A 129 -12.59 4.23 18.31
C PRO A 129 -12.60 4.68 16.85
N TYR A 130 -13.74 5.12 16.33
CA TYR A 130 -13.99 5.43 14.93
C TYR A 130 -14.53 6.84 14.78
N PRO A 131 -13.70 7.79 14.59
CA PRO A 131 -14.22 9.12 14.66
C PRO A 131 -14.01 9.84 13.35
N MET A 132 -14.98 9.86 12.48
CA MET A 132 -14.85 10.80 11.38
C MET A 132 -16.18 11.23 10.81
N ILE A 133 -16.75 12.21 11.46
CA ILE A 133 -17.77 13.03 10.81
C ILE A 133 -17.05 14.29 10.31
N GLY A 134 -17.20 14.60 9.05
CA GLY A 134 -16.64 15.81 8.45
C GLY A 134 -15.51 15.53 7.49
N GLY A 135 -14.31 15.19 7.90
CA GLY A 135 -13.10 15.13 7.09
C GLY A 135 -13.25 14.57 5.67
N TYR A 136 -13.80 13.39 5.52
CA TYR A 136 -14.10 12.80 4.21
C TYR A 136 -15.24 13.51 3.47
N PHE A 137 -16.13 14.18 4.18
CA PHE A 137 -17.26 14.95 3.64
C PHE A 137 -16.99 16.45 3.58
N ASP A 138 -15.80 16.89 3.96
CA ASP A 138 -15.39 18.25 3.71
C ASP A 138 -15.50 18.51 2.20
N PRO A 139 -16.17 19.58 1.77
CA PRO A 139 -16.36 19.89 0.35
C PRO A 139 -15.06 19.99 -0.45
N THR A 140 -13.95 20.27 0.24
CA THR A 140 -12.62 20.40 -0.38
C THR A 140 -11.85 19.09 -0.41
N PHE A 141 -12.31 18.04 0.27
CA PHE A 141 -11.57 16.80 0.46
C PHE A 141 -11.09 16.17 -0.86
N GLN A 142 -12.00 16.02 -1.82
CA GLN A 142 -11.63 15.38 -3.09
C GLN A 142 -10.64 16.22 -3.90
N ASP A 143 -10.73 17.54 -3.86
CA ASP A 143 -9.75 18.40 -4.51
C ASP A 143 -8.39 18.38 -3.79
N ARG A 144 -8.41 18.22 -2.46
CA ARG A 144 -7.18 18.03 -1.68
C ARG A 144 -6.52 16.68 -1.97
N VAL A 145 -7.32 15.61 -2.15
CA VAL A 145 -6.82 14.30 -2.58
C VAL A 145 -6.15 14.38 -3.96
N LYS A 146 -6.79 15.04 -4.93
CA LYS A 146 -6.17 15.26 -6.26
C LYS A 146 -4.83 15.97 -6.16
N ALA A 147 -4.78 17.05 -5.37
CA ALA A 147 -3.56 17.83 -5.18
C ALA A 147 -2.45 17.02 -4.47
N LEU A 148 -2.81 16.22 -3.47
CA LEU A 148 -1.87 15.29 -2.83
C LEU A 148 -1.32 14.28 -3.84
N VAL A 149 -2.20 13.62 -4.60
CA VAL A 149 -1.79 12.59 -5.56
C VAL A 149 -0.89 13.16 -6.65
N GLU A 150 -1.16 14.38 -7.12
CA GLU A 150 -0.27 15.08 -8.04
C GLU A 150 1.12 15.29 -7.45
N LYS A 151 1.21 15.71 -6.16
CA LYS A 151 2.49 15.94 -5.46
C LYS A 151 3.27 14.64 -5.27
N ILE A 152 2.62 13.58 -4.78
CA ILE A 152 3.28 12.28 -4.61
C ILE A 152 3.69 11.68 -5.95
N GLY A 153 2.91 11.87 -7.02
CA GLY A 153 3.31 11.46 -8.37
C GLY A 153 4.58 12.17 -8.83
N LYS A 154 4.65 13.50 -8.67
CA LYS A 154 5.87 14.27 -8.98
C LYS A 154 7.09 13.81 -8.17
N ALA A 155 6.89 13.41 -6.93
CA ALA A 155 7.96 12.97 -6.05
C ALA A 155 8.40 11.52 -6.32
N TRP A 156 7.45 10.61 -6.60
CA TRP A 156 7.69 9.17 -6.53
C TRP A 156 7.65 8.43 -7.87
N ASP A 157 6.98 8.97 -8.90
CA ASP A 157 6.82 8.25 -10.18
C ASP A 157 8.15 7.89 -10.86
N ASN A 158 9.17 8.73 -10.65
CA ASN A 158 10.52 8.50 -11.17
C ASN A 158 11.56 8.19 -10.08
N ASP A 159 11.16 8.08 -8.81
CA ASP A 159 12.11 7.76 -7.73
C ASP A 159 12.55 6.29 -7.86
N PRO A 160 13.85 6.02 -8.06
CA PRO A 160 14.34 4.65 -8.22
C PRO A 160 14.19 3.80 -6.95
N ARG A 161 13.97 4.41 -5.79
CA ARG A 161 13.73 3.72 -4.51
C ARG A 161 12.34 3.12 -4.42
N VAL A 162 11.38 3.66 -5.17
CA VAL A 162 9.99 3.19 -5.17
C VAL A 162 9.81 2.01 -6.10
N ALA A 163 9.24 0.92 -5.59
CA ALA A 163 8.87 -0.26 -6.37
C ALA A 163 7.48 -0.11 -6.99
N TYR A 164 6.48 -0.02 -6.13
CA TYR A 164 5.06 0.07 -6.45
C TYR A 164 4.43 1.12 -5.54
N ILE A 165 3.21 1.52 -5.84
CA ILE A 165 2.41 2.42 -5.01
C ILE A 165 1.18 1.65 -4.53
N GLU A 166 0.94 1.57 -3.24
CA GLU A 166 -0.37 1.22 -2.71
C GLU A 166 -1.21 2.50 -2.61
N MET A 167 -2.38 2.50 -3.27
CA MET A 167 -3.21 3.70 -3.43
C MET A 167 -3.53 4.38 -2.09
N GLY A 168 -3.90 3.59 -1.07
CA GLY A 168 -4.10 4.11 0.27
C GLY A 168 -5.15 5.20 0.40
N ILE A 169 -4.82 6.22 1.18
CA ILE A 169 -5.53 7.46 1.51
C ILE A 169 -6.77 7.21 2.34
N ILE A 170 -7.78 6.55 1.79
CA ILE A 170 -9.09 6.36 2.42
C ILE A 170 -9.17 5.07 3.21
N GLY A 171 -10.01 5.10 4.23
CA GLY A 171 -10.24 3.97 5.12
C GLY A 171 -9.19 3.84 6.22
N GLN A 172 -9.46 2.90 7.11
CA GLN A 172 -8.55 2.57 8.20
C GLN A 172 -7.23 2.06 7.61
N TRP A 173 -6.11 2.56 8.11
CA TRP A 173 -4.74 2.26 7.63
C TRP A 173 -4.52 2.51 6.13
N GLY A 174 -5.41 3.28 5.48
CA GLY A 174 -5.39 3.44 4.03
C GLY A 174 -5.79 2.16 3.27
N GLU A 175 -6.54 1.26 3.88
CA GLU A 175 -6.95 -0.01 3.28
C GLU A 175 -8.25 0.08 2.47
N GLN A 176 -8.73 1.29 2.20
CA GLN A 176 -9.92 1.52 1.38
C GLN A 176 -11.20 0.86 1.94
N HIS A 177 -11.20 0.52 3.22
CA HIS A 177 -12.42 0.15 3.93
C HIS A 177 -13.38 1.33 3.95
N SER A 178 -14.68 1.06 3.92
CA SER A 178 -15.67 2.09 4.17
C SER A 178 -15.37 2.78 5.49
N PRO A 179 -15.19 4.10 5.53
CA PRO A 179 -15.06 4.78 6.81
C PRO A 179 -16.36 4.62 7.54
N MET A 180 -16.27 4.27 8.78
CA MET A 180 -17.43 4.03 9.60
C MET A 180 -17.97 5.36 10.07
N ILE A 181 -19.05 5.78 9.44
CA ILE A 181 -19.86 6.89 9.89
C ILE A 181 -20.91 6.31 10.81
N GLY A 182 -20.63 6.33 12.11
CA GLY A 182 -21.63 6.07 13.14
C GLY A 182 -22.23 4.68 13.19
N THR A 183 -21.68 3.68 12.49
CA THR A 183 -22.16 2.29 12.58
C THR A 183 -21.03 1.30 12.42
N TYR A 184 -21.12 0.23 13.16
CA TYR A 184 -20.16 -0.85 13.30
C TYR A 184 -19.54 -1.33 11.99
N TRP A 185 -18.25 -1.63 12.09
CA TRP A 185 -17.50 -2.36 11.10
C TRP A 185 -18.30 -3.59 10.62
N LYS A 186 -18.80 -3.53 9.41
CA LYS A 186 -19.38 -4.70 8.79
C LYS A 186 -18.35 -5.27 7.83
N PRO A 187 -18.13 -6.59 7.88
CA PRO A 187 -17.26 -7.23 6.91
C PRO A 187 -17.76 -6.92 5.49
N HIS A 188 -16.83 -6.82 4.58
CA HIS A 188 -17.08 -6.66 3.17
C HIS A 188 -17.86 -7.85 2.63
N ASP A 189 -19.17 -7.75 2.60
CA ASP A 189 -19.96 -8.57 1.70
C ASP A 189 -20.47 -7.69 0.54
N ALA A 190 -20.78 -8.29 -0.58
CA ALA A 190 -21.19 -7.59 -1.79
C ALA A 190 -22.44 -6.72 -1.55
N ASP A 191 -23.35 -7.17 -0.70
CA ASP A 191 -24.61 -6.47 -0.40
C ASP A 191 -24.36 -5.22 0.47
N VAL A 192 -23.42 -5.32 1.38
CA VAL A 192 -22.99 -4.18 2.21
C VAL A 192 -22.22 -3.16 1.37
N HIS A 193 -21.49 -3.61 0.37
CA HIS A 193 -20.76 -2.74 -0.55
C HIS A 193 -21.70 -1.85 -1.37
N GLU A 194 -22.77 -2.43 -1.90
CA GLU A 194 -23.81 -1.66 -2.59
C GLU A 194 -24.50 -0.65 -1.66
N ALA A 195 -24.81 -1.04 -0.43
CA ALA A 195 -25.45 -0.18 0.56
C ALA A 195 -24.54 0.95 1.07
N ASN A 196 -23.23 0.76 1.07
CA ASN A 196 -22.23 1.72 1.57
C ASN A 196 -21.54 2.53 0.47
N LYS A 197 -21.90 2.37 -0.79
CA LYS A 197 -21.41 3.19 -1.92
C LYS A 197 -21.68 4.70 -1.79
N THR A 198 -22.41 5.08 -0.76
CA THR A 198 -22.82 6.46 -0.53
C THR A 198 -21.92 7.25 0.39
N TRP A 199 -20.84 6.65 0.88
CA TRP A 199 -20.05 7.29 1.94
C TRP A 199 -19.25 8.51 1.48
N ILE A 200 -18.61 8.44 0.31
CA ILE A 200 -17.99 9.60 -0.34
C ILE A 200 -18.31 9.52 -1.83
N PRO A 201 -19.38 10.15 -2.31
CA PRO A 201 -19.80 10.03 -3.69
C PRO A 201 -18.68 10.36 -4.68
N GLY A 202 -18.36 9.41 -5.56
CA GLY A 202 -17.38 9.62 -6.64
C GLY A 202 -15.91 9.52 -6.20
N ILE A 203 -15.61 9.07 -4.97
CA ILE A 203 -14.23 8.97 -4.49
C ILE A 203 -13.39 8.00 -5.32
N GLU A 204 -13.95 6.89 -5.76
CA GLU A 204 -13.27 5.89 -6.59
C GLU A 204 -12.82 6.51 -7.91
N LYS A 205 -13.71 7.29 -8.53
CA LYS A 205 -13.37 8.02 -9.75
C LYS A 205 -12.31 9.07 -9.49
N THR A 206 -12.43 9.82 -8.41
CA THR A 206 -11.44 10.84 -8.04
C THR A 206 -10.06 10.23 -7.83
N LEU A 207 -9.98 9.14 -7.07
CA LEU A 207 -8.72 8.42 -6.83
C LEU A 207 -8.20 7.78 -8.12
N GLY A 208 -9.05 7.08 -8.85
CA GLY A 208 -8.67 6.39 -10.08
C GLY A 208 -8.09 7.34 -11.12
N ASP A 209 -8.77 8.45 -11.39
CA ASP A 209 -8.31 9.47 -12.34
C ASP A 209 -6.99 10.12 -11.87
N ALA A 210 -6.92 10.50 -10.60
CA ALA A 210 -5.75 11.17 -10.04
C ALA A 210 -4.50 10.27 -10.08
N PHE A 211 -4.60 9.02 -9.61
CA PHE A 211 -3.48 8.09 -9.63
C PHE A 211 -3.06 7.71 -11.06
N THR A 212 -4.02 7.52 -11.96
CA THR A 212 -3.71 7.27 -13.38
C THR A 212 -3.01 8.46 -14.03
N ALA A 213 -3.37 9.68 -13.67
CA ALA A 213 -2.72 10.88 -14.16
C ALA A 213 -1.31 11.05 -13.59
N ALA A 214 -1.12 10.76 -12.31
CA ALA A 214 0.11 11.05 -11.57
C ALA A 214 1.21 10.00 -11.77
N PHE A 215 0.85 8.73 -11.96
CA PHE A 215 1.80 7.61 -12.06
C PHE A 215 1.79 7.02 -13.46
N LYS A 216 2.87 7.24 -14.20
CA LYS A 216 3.09 6.74 -15.57
C LYS A 216 4.12 5.61 -15.61
N ASN A 217 5.08 5.65 -14.70
CA ASN A 217 6.21 4.72 -14.65
C ASN A 217 6.05 3.70 -13.51
N LYS A 218 5.44 4.10 -12.39
CA LYS A 218 5.17 3.19 -11.27
C LYS A 218 3.79 2.58 -11.38
N LYS A 219 3.71 1.29 -11.08
CA LYS A 219 2.43 0.58 -10.99
C LYS A 219 1.75 0.91 -9.67
N VAL A 220 0.45 1.15 -9.74
CA VAL A 220 -0.42 1.43 -8.59
C VAL A 220 -1.24 0.18 -8.27
N MET A 221 -1.40 -0.13 -7.00
CA MET A 221 -2.20 -1.26 -6.50
C MET A 221 -3.37 -0.73 -5.67
N VAL A 222 -4.49 -1.40 -5.74
CA VAL A 222 -5.73 -1.12 -5.00
C VAL A 222 -6.14 -2.30 -4.13
N ARG A 223 -6.85 -2.03 -3.03
CA ARG A 223 -7.32 -3.06 -2.11
C ARG A 223 -8.57 -3.79 -2.64
N TYR A 224 -9.48 -3.06 -3.27
CA TYR A 224 -10.74 -3.57 -3.82
C TYR A 224 -10.79 -3.38 -5.32
N ALA A 225 -10.53 -4.46 -6.03
CA ALA A 225 -10.40 -4.44 -7.48
C ALA A 225 -11.70 -4.04 -8.21
N TYR A 226 -12.85 -4.40 -7.63
CA TYR A 226 -14.16 -4.08 -8.21
C TYR A 226 -14.41 -2.57 -8.30
N ASP A 227 -14.02 -1.82 -7.29
CA ASP A 227 -14.22 -0.36 -7.23
C ASP A 227 -13.41 0.38 -8.28
N PHE A 228 -12.32 -0.24 -8.73
CA PHE A 228 -11.40 0.31 -9.72
C PHE A 228 -11.33 -0.54 -11.01
N LYS A 229 -12.41 -1.23 -11.33
CA LYS A 229 -12.47 -2.14 -12.50
C LYS A 229 -12.19 -1.45 -13.84
N ASP A 230 -12.46 -0.16 -13.94
CA ASP A 230 -12.26 0.66 -15.15
C ASP A 230 -10.82 1.23 -15.25
N TYR A 231 -9.93 0.87 -14.32
CA TYR A 231 -8.55 1.33 -14.26
C TYR A 231 -7.56 0.17 -14.32
N GLU A 232 -6.37 0.43 -14.87
CA GLU A 232 -5.29 -0.55 -15.03
C GLU A 232 -4.43 -0.65 -13.75
N PHE A 233 -5.03 -0.87 -12.60
CA PHE A 233 -4.32 -1.03 -11.33
C PHE A 233 -4.02 -2.49 -11.03
N GLY A 234 -2.95 -2.71 -10.24
CA GLY A 234 -2.65 -3.96 -9.59
C GLY A 234 -3.51 -4.15 -8.32
N TYR A 235 -3.16 -5.14 -7.54
CA TYR A 235 -3.98 -5.56 -6.42
C TYR A 235 -3.14 -5.84 -5.17
N TYR A 236 -3.63 -5.49 -4.00
CA TYR A 236 -3.10 -5.94 -2.73
C TYR A 236 -4.22 -6.40 -1.80
N TRP A 237 -3.94 -7.45 -1.03
CA TRP A 237 -4.85 -7.98 -0.02
C TRP A 237 -4.12 -8.10 1.31
N ASP A 238 -4.64 -7.50 2.37
CA ASP A 238 -3.93 -7.40 3.63
C ASP A 238 -4.36 -8.48 4.64
N SER A 239 -4.61 -9.70 4.17
CA SER A 239 -5.04 -10.82 5.02
C SER A 239 -4.71 -12.20 4.42
N TRP A 240 -3.61 -12.32 3.65
CA TRP A 240 -3.20 -13.60 3.09
C TRP A 240 -2.77 -14.61 4.15
N GLY A 241 -2.93 -15.90 3.86
CA GLY A 241 -2.43 -17.01 4.66
C GLY A 241 -3.45 -17.62 5.62
N ILE A 242 -4.72 -17.22 5.52
CA ILE A 242 -5.86 -17.83 6.20
C ILE A 242 -6.88 -18.23 5.14
N ALA A 243 -7.37 -19.47 5.20
CA ALA A 243 -8.16 -20.08 4.12
C ALA A 243 -9.36 -19.22 3.67
N GLU A 244 -10.12 -18.69 4.61
CA GLU A 244 -11.28 -17.84 4.28
C GLU A 244 -10.85 -16.52 3.63
N GLU A 245 -9.77 -15.92 4.11
CA GLU A 245 -9.26 -14.67 3.56
C GLU A 245 -8.54 -14.87 2.24
N ASP A 246 -7.90 -16.02 2.03
CA ASP A 246 -7.31 -16.37 0.73
C ASP A 246 -8.38 -16.54 -0.35
N VAL A 247 -9.51 -17.17 -0.01
CA VAL A 247 -10.66 -17.27 -0.93
C VAL A 247 -11.20 -15.89 -1.27
N ARG A 248 -11.44 -15.04 -0.28
CA ARG A 248 -11.95 -13.67 -0.48
C ARG A 248 -10.99 -12.82 -1.30
N GLY A 249 -9.70 -12.87 -0.95
CA GLY A 249 -8.65 -12.15 -1.68
C GLY A 249 -8.53 -12.60 -3.13
N TYR A 250 -8.65 -13.91 -3.38
CA TYR A 250 -8.66 -14.47 -4.73
C TYR A 250 -9.89 -14.01 -5.51
N GLU A 251 -11.08 -14.10 -4.93
CA GLU A 251 -12.32 -13.66 -5.57
C GLU A 251 -12.27 -12.16 -5.91
N GLU A 252 -11.75 -11.33 -5.00
CA GLU A 252 -11.58 -9.92 -5.24
C GLU A 252 -10.57 -9.65 -6.36
N MET A 253 -9.44 -10.36 -6.37
CA MET A 253 -8.46 -10.28 -7.43
C MET A 253 -9.05 -10.64 -8.80
N MET A 254 -9.90 -11.66 -8.85
CA MET A 254 -10.51 -12.13 -10.12
C MET A 254 -11.49 -11.11 -10.71
N LYS A 255 -12.01 -10.17 -9.92
CA LYS A 255 -12.85 -9.08 -10.43
C LYS A 255 -12.10 -8.10 -11.34
N MET A 256 -10.77 -8.08 -11.29
CA MET A 256 -9.93 -7.33 -12.22
C MET A 256 -9.66 -8.07 -13.56
N GLY A 257 -10.25 -9.24 -13.76
CA GLY A 257 -10.07 -10.05 -14.96
C GLY A 257 -8.63 -10.57 -15.09
N ASN A 258 -8.03 -10.41 -16.26
CA ASN A 258 -6.66 -10.89 -16.54
C ASN A 258 -5.54 -9.88 -16.15
N ARG A 259 -5.86 -8.76 -15.52
CA ARG A 259 -4.86 -7.75 -15.17
C ARG A 259 -3.76 -8.30 -14.26
N TRP A 260 -4.07 -9.28 -13.42
CA TRP A 260 -3.09 -9.96 -12.57
C TRP A 260 -1.89 -10.56 -13.33
N LYS A 261 -2.02 -10.77 -14.66
CA LYS A 261 -0.92 -11.25 -15.51
C LYS A 261 0.10 -10.16 -15.87
N VAL A 262 -0.26 -8.89 -15.72
CA VAL A 262 0.55 -7.74 -16.17
C VAL A 262 0.67 -6.63 -15.13
N GLN A 263 -0.03 -6.77 -14.02
CA GLN A 263 0.00 -5.84 -12.90
C GLN A 263 0.51 -6.55 -11.63
N PRO A 264 1.12 -5.81 -10.69
CA PRO A 264 1.61 -6.39 -9.46
C PRO A 264 0.47 -6.91 -8.58
N ILE A 265 0.74 -8.01 -7.92
CA ILE A 265 -0.11 -8.59 -6.87
C ILE A 265 0.72 -8.63 -5.59
N GLY A 266 0.15 -8.16 -4.51
CA GLY A 266 0.82 -8.09 -3.21
C GLY A 266 -0.15 -8.12 -2.05
N GLY A 267 0.29 -7.60 -0.93
CA GLY A 267 -0.53 -7.49 0.27
C GLY A 267 0.23 -7.83 1.55
N GLU A 268 -0.51 -8.13 2.59
CA GLU A 268 0.01 -8.52 3.90
C GLU A 268 -0.45 -9.92 4.26
N ILE A 269 0.37 -10.58 5.04
CA ILE A 269 -0.03 -11.80 5.74
C ILE A 269 -1.00 -11.40 6.85
N CYS A 270 -2.06 -12.17 7.01
CA CYS A 270 -3.03 -11.96 8.08
C CYS A 270 -2.32 -11.96 9.45
N TRP A 271 -2.70 -11.05 10.31
CA TRP A 271 -2.07 -10.83 11.62
C TRP A 271 -1.98 -12.07 12.51
N ASN A 272 -2.86 -13.03 12.32
CA ASN A 272 -2.89 -14.29 13.07
C ASN A 272 -2.30 -15.48 12.29
N TRP A 273 -1.65 -15.24 11.16
CA TRP A 273 -0.94 -16.26 10.42
C TRP A 273 0.21 -16.83 11.28
N GLY A 274 0.34 -18.11 11.30
CA GLY A 274 1.36 -18.79 12.10
C GLY A 274 0.95 -19.04 13.56
N ASP A 275 -0.23 -18.64 13.98
CA ASP A 275 -0.81 -19.06 15.24
C ASP A 275 -1.34 -20.50 15.12
N PHE A 276 -0.43 -21.45 15.21
CA PHE A 276 -0.73 -22.88 15.12
C PHE A 276 -1.62 -23.39 16.24
N SER A 277 -1.84 -22.61 17.31
CA SER A 277 -2.74 -22.99 18.40
C SER A 277 -4.19 -23.12 17.94
N ARG A 278 -4.55 -22.47 16.83
CA ARG A 278 -5.90 -22.54 16.25
C ARG A 278 -6.13 -23.74 15.34
N TYR A 279 -5.07 -24.42 14.93
CA TYR A 279 -5.14 -25.60 14.04
C TYR A 279 -4.91 -26.91 14.75
N SER A 280 -4.73 -26.90 16.07
CA SER A 280 -4.46 -28.08 16.89
C SER A 280 -5.71 -28.61 17.60
N SER A 281 -6.90 -28.39 17.07
CA SER A 281 -8.13 -28.99 17.62
C SER A 281 -8.71 -30.01 16.65
#